data_3007bb501400bd5d404494ef67407fc8
#
_entry.id   3007bb501400bd5d404494ef67407fc8
#
_cell.length_a   1.000
_cell.length_b   1.000
_cell.length_c   1.000
_cell.angle_alpha   90.00
_cell.angle_beta   90.00
_cell.angle_gamma   90.00
#
_symmetry.space_group_name_H-M   'P 1'
#
loop_
_entity.id
_entity.type
_entity.pdbx_description
1 polymer ?
#
loop_
_entity_poly.entity_id
_entity_poly.type
_entity_poly.pdbx_seq_one_letter_code
_entity_poly.pdbx_strand_id
1 'polypeptide(L)'
;MRVACVLLLAVALSACYQSTLPLGPPERGTIDSTLVGPWSCVDPRDATNRAVVTSVPIDRHRYDIEWREAPDHVTRYRAYATKIGTEALLNVEEVGPPRTPPRFLFLRARPTPGGGLSIAVVQEEALKGRKGTNAIREITTRVSDPTLYGPFATCTATVRWP
;
A
#
# COMPACT_ATOMS: atom_id res chain seq x y z
N MET A 1 25.02 23.31 -6.00
CA MET A 1 24.07 23.31 -4.88
C MET A 1 22.76 22.67 -5.32
N ARG A 2 22.64 21.34 -5.21
CA ARG A 2 21.39 20.59 -5.50
C ARG A 2 21.35 19.35 -4.58
N VAL A 3 21.16 19.56 -3.28
CA VAL A 3 21.11 18.48 -2.26
C VAL A 3 19.82 18.55 -1.42
N ALA A 4 18.84 19.37 -1.79
CA ALA A 4 17.68 19.66 -0.93
C ALA A 4 16.42 18.83 -1.18
N CYS A 5 16.38 17.90 -2.19
CA CYS A 5 15.13 17.24 -2.59
C CYS A 5 14.94 15.80 -2.09
N VAL A 6 15.95 15.19 -1.44
CA VAL A 6 15.88 13.77 -1.03
C VAL A 6 15.30 13.57 0.37
N LEU A 7 15.17 14.63 1.16
CA LEU A 7 14.75 14.52 2.58
C LEU A 7 13.24 14.50 2.81
N LEU A 8 12.41 14.87 1.82
CA LEU A 8 10.96 15.02 2.03
C LEU A 8 10.16 13.71 1.92
N LEU A 9 10.67 12.72 1.17
CA LEU A 9 9.97 11.43 1.04
C LEU A 9 10.07 10.55 2.30
N ALA A 10 11.17 10.69 3.06
CA ALA A 10 11.35 9.94 4.31
C ALA A 10 10.35 10.34 5.40
N VAL A 11 9.79 11.56 5.36
CA VAL A 11 8.83 12.06 6.35
C VAL A 11 7.43 11.52 6.12
N ALA A 12 7.04 11.24 4.86
CA ALA A 12 5.71 10.70 4.57
C ALA A 12 5.56 9.23 5.00
N LEU A 13 6.65 8.45 4.97
CA LEU A 13 6.65 7.06 5.43
C LEU A 13 6.68 6.94 6.96
N SER A 14 7.11 7.98 7.68
CA SER A 14 7.13 7.96 9.15
C SER A 14 5.74 8.04 9.79
N ALA A 15 4.71 8.50 9.04
CA ALA A 15 3.32 8.54 9.50
C ALA A 15 2.56 7.23 9.23
N CYS A 16 3.11 6.33 8.38
CA CYS A 16 2.49 5.05 8.06
C CYS A 16 2.83 4.02 9.12
N TYR A 17 1.81 3.35 9.64
CA TYR A 17 2.04 2.25 10.57
C TYR A 17 2.74 1.08 9.88
N GLN A 18 3.83 0.60 10.46
CA GLN A 18 4.55 -0.59 10.04
C GLN A 18 4.43 -1.68 11.11
N SER A 19 3.97 -2.86 10.70
CA SER A 19 3.81 -4.03 11.56
C SER A 19 4.87 -5.09 11.26
N THR A 20 5.30 -5.79 12.31
CA THR A 20 6.07 -7.04 12.16
C THR A 20 5.18 -8.27 11.99
N LEU A 21 3.87 -8.12 12.19
CA LEU A 21 2.87 -9.17 12.05
C LEU A 21 1.92 -8.83 10.89
N PRO A 22 1.57 -9.78 10.03
CA PRO A 22 0.54 -9.60 9.02
C PRO A 22 -0.87 -9.62 9.63
N LEU A 23 -1.88 -9.15 8.88
CA LEU A 23 -3.30 -9.25 9.26
C LEU A 23 -3.86 -10.67 9.13
N GLY A 24 -3.23 -11.50 8.34
CA GLY A 24 -3.62 -12.89 8.11
C GLY A 24 -2.61 -13.62 7.24
N PRO A 25 -2.75 -14.92 7.07
CA PRO A 25 -1.82 -15.73 6.29
C PRO A 25 -2.01 -15.50 4.78
N PRO A 26 -0.93 -15.44 4.00
CA PRO A 26 -1.00 -15.17 2.55
C PRO A 26 -1.79 -16.22 1.76
N GLU A 27 -1.86 -17.46 2.22
CA GLU A 27 -2.58 -18.57 1.57
C GLU A 27 -4.11 -18.35 1.53
N ARG A 28 -4.62 -17.44 2.34
CA ARG A 28 -6.03 -17.03 2.36
C ARG A 28 -6.31 -15.78 1.51
N GLY A 29 -5.28 -15.20 0.95
CA GLY A 29 -5.40 -14.06 0.04
C GLY A 29 -6.18 -14.42 -1.21
N THR A 30 -6.84 -13.45 -1.80
CA THR A 30 -7.54 -13.56 -3.08
C THR A 30 -7.10 -12.44 -4.00
N ILE A 31 -7.00 -12.74 -5.29
CA ILE A 31 -6.69 -11.75 -6.31
C ILE A 31 -7.96 -11.00 -6.68
N ASP A 32 -7.92 -9.68 -6.55
CA ASP A 32 -8.90 -8.76 -7.09
C ASP A 32 -8.39 -8.23 -8.43
N SER A 33 -9.05 -8.57 -9.52
CA SER A 33 -8.66 -8.18 -10.86
C SER A 33 -8.68 -6.65 -11.07
N THR A 34 -9.43 -5.91 -10.27
CA THR A 34 -9.47 -4.44 -10.33
C THR A 34 -8.16 -3.79 -9.86
N LEU A 35 -7.31 -4.54 -9.15
CA LEU A 35 -6.00 -4.05 -8.70
C LEU A 35 -4.88 -4.42 -9.68
N VAL A 36 -5.16 -5.25 -10.68
CA VAL A 36 -4.16 -5.71 -11.66
C VAL A 36 -4.02 -4.71 -12.79
N GLY A 37 -2.78 -4.36 -13.11
CA GLY A 37 -2.48 -3.53 -14.28
C GLY A 37 -1.43 -2.47 -14.01
N PRO A 38 -1.13 -1.68 -15.05
CA PRO A 38 -0.33 -0.49 -14.93
C PRO A 38 -1.21 0.70 -14.50
N TRP A 39 -0.71 1.46 -13.52
CA TRP A 39 -1.39 2.60 -12.92
C TRP A 39 -0.47 3.82 -12.94
N SER A 40 -1.00 4.99 -13.23
CA SER A 40 -0.36 6.28 -12.95
C SER A 40 -0.91 6.82 -11.63
N CYS A 41 -0.06 6.89 -10.62
CA CYS A 41 -0.43 7.28 -9.27
C CYS A 41 0.16 8.63 -8.89
N VAL A 42 -0.59 9.40 -8.12
CA VAL A 42 -0.15 10.68 -7.54
C VAL A 42 -0.44 10.70 -6.04
N ASP A 43 0.42 11.37 -5.27
CA ASP A 43 0.13 11.67 -3.87
C ASP A 43 -0.99 12.71 -3.83
N PRO A 44 -2.13 12.45 -3.19
CA PRO A 44 -3.23 13.40 -3.11
C PRO A 44 -2.89 14.68 -2.32
N ARG A 45 -1.79 14.69 -1.57
CA ARG A 45 -1.30 15.86 -0.82
C ARG A 45 -0.29 16.69 -1.62
N ASP A 46 0.37 16.06 -2.61
CA ASP A 46 1.38 16.70 -3.47
C ASP A 46 1.35 16.10 -4.87
N ALA A 47 0.67 16.78 -5.79
CA ALA A 47 0.51 16.33 -7.18
C ALA A 47 1.82 16.27 -7.98
N THR A 48 2.92 16.82 -7.46
CA THR A 48 4.26 16.69 -8.07
C THR A 48 4.90 15.33 -7.78
N ASN A 49 4.45 14.67 -6.71
CA ASN A 49 4.90 13.34 -6.32
C ASN A 49 4.09 12.28 -7.09
N ARG A 50 4.71 11.68 -8.09
CA ARG A 50 4.08 10.75 -9.03
C ARG A 50 4.86 9.45 -9.11
N ALA A 51 4.14 8.37 -9.40
CA ALA A 51 4.73 7.07 -9.68
C ALA A 51 3.96 6.33 -10.76
N VAL A 52 4.65 5.47 -11.49
CA VAL A 52 4.03 4.41 -12.29
C VAL A 52 4.06 3.14 -11.46
N VAL A 53 2.91 2.54 -11.26
CA VAL A 53 2.75 1.33 -10.45
C VAL A 53 2.27 0.21 -11.35
N THR A 54 3.00 -0.91 -11.37
CA THR A 54 2.59 -2.12 -12.07
C THR A 54 2.28 -3.19 -11.05
N SER A 55 1.05 -3.69 -11.04
CA SER A 55 0.60 -4.76 -10.16
C SER A 55 0.23 -5.99 -11.00
N VAL A 56 0.89 -7.12 -10.74
CA VAL A 56 0.63 -8.39 -11.42
C VAL A 56 0.44 -9.52 -10.41
N PRO A 57 -0.49 -10.46 -10.65
CA PRO A 57 -0.60 -11.65 -9.82
C PRO A 57 0.61 -12.57 -10.10
N ILE A 58 1.24 -13.08 -9.05
CA ILE A 58 2.30 -14.10 -9.15
C ILE A 58 1.79 -15.50 -8.84
N ASP A 59 0.67 -15.59 -8.16
CA ASP A 59 -0.08 -16.81 -7.90
C ASP A 59 -1.56 -16.47 -7.60
N ARG A 60 -2.33 -17.42 -7.07
CA ARG A 60 -3.76 -17.23 -6.74
C ARG A 60 -4.00 -16.31 -5.54
N HIS A 61 -2.96 -15.92 -4.82
CA HIS A 61 -3.06 -15.26 -3.52
C HIS A 61 -2.29 -13.95 -3.44
N ARG A 62 -1.24 -13.79 -4.25
CA ARG A 62 -0.24 -12.71 -4.08
C ARG A 62 -0.04 -11.92 -5.35
N TYR A 63 0.31 -10.65 -5.16
CA TYR A 63 0.74 -9.71 -6.20
C TYR A 63 2.23 -9.44 -6.08
N ASP A 64 2.89 -9.24 -7.21
CA ASP A 64 4.15 -8.50 -7.32
C ASP A 64 3.81 -7.08 -7.77
N ILE A 65 4.36 -6.08 -7.07
CA ILE A 65 4.09 -4.67 -7.31
C ILE A 65 5.42 -3.98 -7.55
N GLU A 66 5.54 -3.35 -8.70
CA GLU A 66 6.65 -2.46 -9.02
C GLU A 66 6.17 -1.02 -8.89
N TRP A 67 6.82 -0.25 -8.02
CA TRP A 67 6.59 1.17 -7.79
C TRP A 67 7.76 1.94 -8.36
N ARG A 68 7.53 2.75 -9.40
CA ARG A 68 8.55 3.48 -10.14
C ARG A 68 8.28 4.99 -10.05
N GLU A 69 9.12 5.71 -9.33
CA GLU A 69 9.07 7.17 -9.19
C GLU A 69 9.94 7.87 -10.24
N ALA A 70 11.05 7.24 -10.65
CA ALA A 70 11.95 7.68 -11.70
C ALA A 70 12.54 6.46 -12.43
N PRO A 71 13.15 6.62 -13.62
CA PRO A 71 13.72 5.51 -14.37
C PRO A 71 14.70 4.63 -13.57
N ASP A 72 15.46 5.23 -12.68
CA ASP A 72 16.47 4.62 -11.81
C ASP A 72 16.00 4.42 -10.36
N HIS A 73 14.76 4.82 -10.05
CA HIS A 73 14.18 4.68 -8.71
C HIS A 73 12.95 3.78 -8.73
N VAL A 74 13.22 2.50 -8.55
CA VAL A 74 12.21 1.43 -8.57
C VAL A 74 12.24 0.68 -7.25
N THR A 75 11.09 0.59 -6.59
CA THR A 75 10.89 -0.23 -5.40
C THR A 75 9.92 -1.37 -5.73
N ARG A 76 10.23 -2.56 -5.27
CA ARG A 76 9.38 -3.73 -5.45
C ARG A 76 8.74 -4.14 -4.14
N TYR A 77 7.48 -4.52 -4.25
CA TYR A 77 6.70 -4.99 -3.11
C TYR A 77 6.03 -6.31 -3.45
N ARG A 78 5.80 -7.11 -2.44
CA ARG A 78 4.89 -8.25 -2.49
C ARG A 78 3.67 -7.92 -1.65
N ALA A 79 2.49 -8.22 -2.17
CA ALA A 79 1.25 -7.94 -1.47
C ALA A 79 0.26 -9.11 -1.54
N TYR A 80 -0.62 -9.18 -0.55
CA TYR A 80 -1.78 -10.07 -0.58
C TYR A 80 -2.92 -9.47 0.24
N ALA A 81 -4.16 -9.76 -0.17
CA ALA A 81 -5.34 -9.23 0.48
C ALA A 81 -5.76 -10.10 1.67
N THR A 82 -6.07 -9.48 2.80
CA THR A 82 -6.77 -10.12 3.93
C THR A 82 -8.16 -9.55 4.02
N LYS A 83 -9.18 -10.42 3.89
CA LYS A 83 -10.59 -10.04 4.04
C LYS A 83 -10.95 -9.98 5.52
N ILE A 84 -11.56 -8.87 5.92
CA ILE A 84 -12.02 -8.60 7.29
C ILE A 84 -13.46 -8.09 7.19
N GLY A 85 -14.43 -8.95 7.45
CA GLY A 85 -15.85 -8.65 7.21
C GLY A 85 -16.10 -8.36 5.72
N THR A 86 -16.58 -7.16 5.41
CA THR A 86 -16.84 -6.69 4.04
C THR A 86 -15.66 -5.92 3.43
N GLU A 87 -14.65 -5.59 4.23
CA GLU A 87 -13.46 -4.87 3.79
C GLU A 87 -12.32 -5.84 3.42
N ALA A 88 -11.39 -5.37 2.59
CA ALA A 88 -10.15 -6.05 2.30
C ALA A 88 -8.98 -5.08 2.48
N LEU A 89 -7.95 -5.53 3.19
CA LEU A 89 -6.69 -4.81 3.34
C LEU A 89 -5.56 -5.58 2.69
N LEU A 90 -4.72 -4.87 1.96
CA LEU A 90 -3.48 -5.41 1.42
C LEU A 90 -2.40 -5.39 2.51
N ASN A 91 -1.79 -6.54 2.77
CA ASN A 91 -0.53 -6.63 3.49
C ASN A 91 0.57 -6.44 2.45
N VAL A 92 1.36 -5.38 2.58
CA VAL A 92 2.37 -4.99 1.60
C VAL A 92 3.74 -5.05 2.26
N GLU A 93 4.65 -5.84 1.70
CA GLU A 93 6.02 -6.01 2.15
C GLU A 93 6.99 -5.62 1.04
N GLU A 94 8.02 -4.84 1.36
CA GLU A 94 9.08 -4.49 0.41
C GLU A 94 9.95 -5.71 0.10
N VAL A 95 10.15 -5.99 -1.18
CA VAL A 95 11.05 -7.05 -1.65
C VAL A 95 12.47 -6.50 -1.72
N GLY A 96 13.32 -6.93 -0.81
CA GLY A 96 14.71 -6.48 -0.71
C GLY A 96 15.55 -7.49 0.09
N PRO A 97 16.71 -7.09 0.58
CA PRO A 97 17.47 -7.92 1.52
C PRO A 97 16.56 -8.36 2.68
N PRO A 98 16.64 -9.64 3.10
CA PRO A 98 15.77 -10.16 4.15
C PRO A 98 15.80 -9.26 5.37
N ARG A 99 14.62 -8.73 5.75
CA ARG A 99 14.44 -8.01 7.00
C ARG A 99 13.93 -8.99 8.05
N THR A 100 14.59 -9.04 9.17
CA THR A 100 14.16 -9.86 10.30
C THR A 100 14.00 -8.96 11.52
N PRO A 101 12.77 -8.73 11.99
CA PRO A 101 11.48 -9.23 11.48
C PRO A 101 11.02 -8.52 10.17
N PRO A 102 10.13 -9.15 9.40
CA PRO A 102 9.51 -8.52 8.22
C PRO A 102 8.72 -7.26 8.62
N ARG A 103 8.45 -6.39 7.65
CA ARG A 103 7.66 -5.18 7.87
C ARG A 103 6.53 -5.09 6.87
N PHE A 104 5.32 -5.00 7.38
CA PHE A 104 4.10 -4.88 6.60
C PHE A 104 3.51 -3.48 6.73
N LEU A 105 3.14 -2.89 5.59
CA LEU A 105 2.18 -1.79 5.49
C LEU A 105 0.80 -2.38 5.24
N PHE A 106 -0.24 -1.70 5.72
CA PHE A 106 -1.62 -2.10 5.46
C PHE A 106 -2.32 -1.05 4.63
N LEU A 107 -2.65 -1.41 3.39
CA LEU A 107 -3.29 -0.52 2.44
C LEU A 107 -4.72 -0.94 2.17
N ARG A 108 -5.61 0.05 2.04
CA ARG A 108 -6.96 -0.12 1.54
C ARG A 108 -7.04 0.50 0.15
N ALA A 109 -7.29 -0.33 -0.86
CA ALA A 109 -7.51 0.11 -2.23
C ALA A 109 -9.01 0.05 -2.54
N ARG A 110 -9.57 1.13 -3.06
CA ARG A 110 -10.97 1.23 -3.46
C ARG A 110 -11.08 1.75 -4.89
N PRO A 111 -11.86 1.07 -5.75
CA PRO A 111 -12.20 1.61 -7.06
C PRO A 111 -12.89 2.98 -6.93
N THR A 112 -12.57 3.89 -7.84
CA THR A 112 -13.23 5.19 -7.94
C THR A 112 -14.14 5.24 -9.18
N PRO A 113 -15.14 6.11 -9.20
CA PRO A 113 -15.88 6.39 -10.43
C PRO A 113 -14.90 6.78 -11.55
N GLY A 114 -15.08 6.20 -12.75
CA GLY A 114 -14.17 6.41 -13.89
C GLY A 114 -13.00 5.41 -13.99
N GLY A 115 -12.99 4.34 -13.17
CA GLY A 115 -12.03 3.23 -13.32
C GLY A 115 -10.65 3.48 -12.71
N GLY A 116 -10.55 4.43 -11.78
CA GLY A 116 -9.34 4.67 -10.99
C GLY A 116 -9.34 3.91 -9.66
N LEU A 117 -8.29 4.12 -8.87
CA LEU A 117 -8.14 3.59 -7.51
C LEU A 117 -7.82 4.74 -6.54
N SER A 118 -8.46 4.69 -5.37
CA SER A 118 -8.06 5.46 -4.21
C SER A 118 -7.36 4.52 -3.22
N ILE A 119 -6.13 4.83 -2.87
CA ILE A 119 -5.32 4.03 -1.95
C ILE A 119 -5.13 4.81 -0.66
N ALA A 120 -5.47 4.20 0.45
CA ALA A 120 -5.28 4.73 1.79
C ALA A 120 -4.43 3.77 2.63
N VAL A 121 -3.67 4.29 3.57
CA VAL A 121 -2.76 3.52 4.44
C VAL A 121 -3.16 3.67 5.90
N VAL A 122 -3.02 2.60 6.68
CA VAL A 122 -3.21 2.67 8.14
C VAL A 122 -2.18 3.62 8.75
N GLN A 123 -2.68 4.59 9.54
CA GLN A 123 -1.86 5.62 10.17
C GLN A 123 -1.40 5.19 11.57
N GLU A 124 -0.14 5.46 11.90
CA GLU A 124 0.41 5.16 13.22
C GLU A 124 -0.33 5.92 14.33
N GLU A 125 -0.67 7.17 14.09
CA GLU A 125 -1.41 8.02 15.03
C GLU A 125 -2.79 7.46 15.38
N ALA A 126 -3.47 6.84 14.40
CA ALA A 126 -4.79 6.23 14.60
C ALA A 126 -4.75 5.04 15.56
N LEU A 127 -3.58 4.42 15.75
CA LEU A 127 -3.37 3.28 16.63
C LEU A 127 -2.97 3.70 18.06
N LYS A 128 -2.75 4.99 18.32
CA LYS A 128 -2.47 5.55 19.65
C LYS A 128 -1.34 4.80 20.37
N GLY A 129 -0.25 4.51 19.67
CA GLY A 129 0.92 3.82 20.21
C GLY A 129 0.78 2.29 20.39
N ARG A 130 -0.36 1.69 19.98
CA ARG A 130 -0.51 0.23 19.98
C ARG A 130 0.43 -0.41 18.98
N LYS A 131 1.04 -1.54 19.36
CA LYS A 131 1.99 -2.32 18.56
C LYS A 131 1.66 -3.81 18.59
N GLY A 132 2.24 -4.57 17.67
CA GLY A 132 2.11 -6.02 17.60
C GLY A 132 0.65 -6.48 17.56
N THR A 133 0.31 -7.51 18.30
CA THR A 133 -1.04 -8.10 18.33
C THR A 133 -2.14 -7.11 18.71
N ASN A 134 -1.84 -6.12 19.59
CA ASN A 134 -2.82 -5.11 19.98
C ASN A 134 -3.14 -4.15 18.82
N ALA A 135 -2.14 -3.80 18.00
CA ALA A 135 -2.38 -3.02 16.80
C ALA A 135 -3.19 -3.82 15.77
N ILE A 136 -2.85 -5.08 15.53
CA ILE A 136 -3.62 -5.96 14.63
C ILE A 136 -5.08 -6.06 15.08
N ARG A 137 -5.34 -6.24 16.38
CA ARG A 137 -6.70 -6.26 16.92
C ARG A 137 -7.43 -4.95 16.69
N GLU A 138 -6.79 -3.82 16.93
CA GLU A 138 -7.36 -2.50 16.71
C GLU A 138 -7.72 -2.29 15.23
N ILE A 139 -6.81 -2.64 14.32
CA ILE A 139 -7.05 -2.55 12.87
C ILE A 139 -8.23 -3.40 12.46
N THR A 140 -8.28 -4.66 12.89
CA THR A 140 -9.37 -5.58 12.53
C THR A 140 -10.72 -5.14 13.09
N THR A 141 -10.74 -4.56 14.29
CA THR A 141 -11.97 -4.06 14.91
C THR A 141 -12.48 -2.80 14.23
N ARG A 142 -11.57 -1.93 13.76
CA ARG A 142 -11.89 -0.61 13.17
C ARG A 142 -11.71 -0.57 11.66
N VAL A 143 -11.67 -1.70 10.98
CA VAL A 143 -11.36 -1.77 9.54
C VAL A 143 -12.27 -0.90 8.67
N SER A 144 -13.52 -0.66 9.07
CA SER A 144 -14.47 0.21 8.36
C SER A 144 -14.42 1.67 8.81
N ASP A 145 -13.69 2.00 9.89
CA ASP A 145 -13.56 3.35 10.42
C ASP A 145 -12.63 4.18 9.51
N PRO A 146 -13.12 5.24 8.85
CA PRO A 146 -12.30 6.06 7.97
C PRO A 146 -11.15 6.76 8.69
N THR A 147 -11.25 7.02 9.99
CA THR A 147 -10.21 7.70 10.79
C THR A 147 -8.99 6.81 11.05
N LEU A 148 -9.09 5.51 10.74
CA LEU A 148 -7.95 4.59 10.78
C LEU A 148 -6.93 4.88 9.68
N TYR A 149 -7.34 5.54 8.61
CA TYR A 149 -6.58 5.66 7.36
C TYR A 149 -6.21 7.10 7.03
N GLY A 150 -5.06 7.25 6.42
CA GLY A 150 -4.67 8.48 5.73
C GLY A 150 -4.55 8.26 4.22
N PRO A 151 -4.68 9.33 3.42
CA PRO A 151 -4.52 9.26 1.98
C PRO A 151 -3.08 8.85 1.63
N PHE A 152 -2.93 7.93 0.66
CA PHE A 152 -1.62 7.45 0.21
C PHE A 152 -1.40 7.75 -1.27
N ALA A 153 -2.32 7.32 -2.15
CA ALA A 153 -2.22 7.58 -3.58
C ALA A 153 -3.61 7.60 -4.23
N THR A 154 -3.74 8.37 -5.30
CA THR A 154 -4.85 8.28 -6.25
C THR A 154 -4.27 7.83 -7.58
N CYS A 155 -4.79 6.75 -8.14
CA CYS A 155 -4.28 6.12 -9.34
C CYS A 155 -5.33 6.11 -10.45
N THR A 156 -4.87 6.35 -11.69
CA THR A 156 -5.65 6.20 -12.92
C THR A 156 -5.03 5.08 -13.75
N ALA A 157 -5.86 4.26 -14.39
CA ALA A 157 -5.36 3.23 -15.29
C ALA A 157 -4.57 3.89 -16.43
N THR A 158 -3.36 3.43 -16.67
CA THR A 158 -2.64 3.83 -17.88
C THR A 158 -3.21 3.06 -19.06
N VAL A 159 -3.62 3.78 -20.10
CA VAL A 159 -4.06 3.14 -21.35
C VAL A 159 -2.89 2.30 -21.86
N ARG A 160 -3.08 0.99 -21.97
CA ARG A 160 -2.15 0.16 -22.72
C ARG A 160 -2.18 0.67 -24.17
N TRP A 161 -1.07 1.11 -24.68
CA TRP A 161 -0.91 1.25 -26.11
C TRP A 161 -1.08 -0.15 -26.72
N PRO A 162 -1.88 -0.27 -27.77
CA PRO A 162 -2.08 -1.53 -28.48
C PRO A 162 -0.78 -2.08 -29.03
#